data_360f5b3402c5669c3776ed1fd4ed5186
#
_entry.id   360f5b3402c5669c3776ed1fd4ed5186
#
_cell.length_a   1.000
_cell.length_b   1.000
_cell.length_c   1.000
_cell.angle_alpha   90.00
_cell.angle_beta   90.00
_cell.angle_gamma   90.00
#
_symmetry.space_group_name_H-M   'P 1'
#
loop_
_entity.id
_entity.type
_entity.pdbx_description
1 polymer ?
#
loop_
_entity_poly.entity_id
_entity_poly.type
_entity_poly.pdbx_seq_one_letter_code
_entity_poly.pdbx_strand_id
1 'polypeptide(L)'
;PFYLDLHYPADMHYAFDIAAEQREAIAQEDAIRQDPRLGHVKEGIEWTLQWRDRAITYDQTADVLGGEACLWSELVDEHTLETRLWSRLPAVAERLWTQEPHPDFNTRLDTLLDSPPFLLLQRQRTALHTLGLEPAQIDIALLLEPVKWYARLLGSEALSARISGREMPQARPYQTDTPLNRVVDMLSPESRSAAALRGASEATWFALANELAKQDSTRWPADMKPAVEAFKQFAEVIQSGDRTSASSLYGPHGEYMIAAVPAWLDQS
;
A
#
# COMPACT_ATOMS: atom_id res chain seq x y z
N PRO A 1 12.74 -7.26 -6.84
CA PRO A 1 13.49 -6.64 -5.75
C PRO A 1 12.56 -6.31 -4.58
N PHE A 2 13.02 -6.60 -3.34
CA PHE A 2 12.23 -6.41 -2.13
C PHE A 2 12.58 -5.07 -1.49
N TYR A 3 12.07 -3.98 -2.06
CA TYR A 3 12.22 -2.63 -1.52
C TYR A 3 11.16 -2.34 -0.47
N LEU A 4 11.54 -2.26 0.80
CA LEU A 4 10.61 -2.06 1.92
C LEU A 4 10.37 -0.58 2.24
N ASP A 5 11.15 0.34 1.69
CA ASP A 5 10.90 1.78 1.73
C ASP A 5 9.76 2.19 0.79
N LEU A 6 9.61 1.50 -0.35
CA LEU A 6 8.48 1.68 -1.26
C LEU A 6 7.23 1.00 -0.72
N HIS A 7 6.05 1.54 -1.07
CA HIS A 7 4.76 1.08 -0.53
C HIS A 7 4.16 -0.09 -1.31
N TYR A 8 5.00 -1.02 -1.75
CA TYR A 8 4.51 -2.27 -2.31
C TYR A 8 3.89 -3.13 -1.20
N PRO A 9 2.70 -3.68 -1.41
CA PRO A 9 2.04 -4.51 -0.42
C PRO A 9 2.72 -5.88 -0.24
N ALA A 10 2.45 -6.54 0.88
CA ALA A 10 3.06 -7.81 1.25
C ALA A 10 2.73 -8.92 0.26
N ASP A 11 1.52 -8.91 -0.30
CA ASP A 11 1.08 -9.88 -1.31
C ASP A 11 1.94 -9.83 -2.59
N MET A 12 2.36 -8.64 -3.03
CA MET A 12 3.26 -8.49 -4.16
C MET A 12 4.64 -9.08 -3.87
N HIS A 13 5.17 -8.83 -2.66
CA HIS A 13 6.44 -9.43 -2.25
C HIS A 13 6.34 -10.95 -2.12
N TYR A 14 5.23 -11.43 -1.60
CA TYR A 14 5.01 -12.85 -1.38
C TYR A 14 4.78 -13.63 -2.68
N ALA A 15 4.13 -13.03 -3.66
CA ALA A 15 3.91 -13.63 -4.98
C ALA A 15 5.18 -13.70 -5.83
N PHE A 16 6.23 -12.94 -5.49
CA PHE A 16 7.43 -12.86 -6.30
C PHE A 16 8.31 -14.10 -6.13
N ASP A 17 8.58 -14.81 -7.23
CA ASP A 17 9.50 -15.95 -7.26
C ASP A 17 10.88 -15.52 -7.77
N ILE A 18 11.89 -15.56 -6.89
CA ILE A 18 13.26 -15.19 -7.20
C ILE A 18 14.00 -16.25 -8.05
N ALA A 19 13.50 -17.47 -8.05
CA ALA A 19 14.04 -18.58 -8.83
C ALA A 19 13.33 -18.78 -10.18
N ALA A 20 12.35 -17.91 -10.49
CA ALA A 20 11.56 -18.00 -11.71
C ALA A 20 12.43 -17.91 -12.97
N GLU A 21 12.13 -18.71 -13.97
CA GLU A 21 12.69 -18.55 -15.29
C GLU A 21 12.36 -17.17 -15.86
N GLN A 22 13.18 -16.67 -16.79
CA GLN A 22 12.99 -15.33 -17.39
C GLN A 22 11.55 -15.09 -17.87
N ARG A 23 10.92 -16.08 -18.51
CA ARG A 23 9.54 -15.97 -18.98
C ARG A 23 8.54 -15.77 -17.84
N GLU A 24 8.74 -16.48 -16.74
CA GLU A 24 7.89 -16.39 -15.54
C GLU A 24 8.14 -15.10 -14.79
N ALA A 25 9.40 -14.66 -14.70
CA ALA A 25 9.75 -13.34 -14.15
C ALA A 25 9.08 -12.20 -14.94
N ILE A 26 9.03 -12.28 -16.28
CA ILE A 26 8.31 -11.33 -17.13
C ILE A 26 6.80 -11.35 -16.82
N ALA A 27 6.21 -12.53 -16.66
CA ALA A 27 4.79 -12.66 -16.34
C ALA A 27 4.46 -12.05 -14.95
N GLN A 28 5.32 -12.25 -13.96
CA GLN A 28 5.18 -11.65 -12.63
C GLN A 28 5.24 -10.12 -12.70
N GLU A 29 6.18 -9.57 -13.46
CA GLU A 29 6.30 -8.13 -13.64
C GLU A 29 5.11 -7.55 -14.43
N ASP A 30 4.57 -8.29 -15.40
CA ASP A 30 3.37 -7.87 -16.11
C ASP A 30 2.14 -7.84 -15.18
N ALA A 31 2.04 -8.76 -14.24
CA ALA A 31 1.00 -8.75 -13.21
C ALA A 31 1.11 -7.49 -12.31
N ILE A 32 2.31 -7.15 -11.87
CA ILE A 32 2.57 -5.91 -11.11
C ILE A 32 2.19 -4.67 -11.93
N ARG A 33 2.56 -4.62 -13.22
CA ARG A 33 2.23 -3.51 -14.11
C ARG A 33 0.74 -3.32 -14.32
N GLN A 34 -0.02 -4.41 -14.31
CA GLN A 34 -1.47 -4.40 -14.49
C GLN A 34 -2.23 -4.16 -13.17
N ASP A 35 -1.55 -4.15 -12.05
CA ASP A 35 -2.17 -3.92 -10.75
C ASP A 35 -2.82 -2.52 -10.69
N PRO A 36 -4.13 -2.41 -10.45
CA PRO A 36 -4.83 -1.13 -10.44
C PRO A 36 -4.31 -0.18 -9.35
N ARG A 37 -3.68 -0.70 -8.29
CA ARG A 37 -3.06 0.10 -7.23
C ARG A 37 -1.86 0.91 -7.73
N LEU A 38 -1.29 0.56 -8.88
CA LEU A 38 -0.11 1.21 -9.49
C LEU A 38 -0.44 1.98 -10.77
N GLY A 39 -1.72 2.11 -11.12
CA GLY A 39 -2.15 2.75 -12.38
C GLY A 39 -1.64 4.18 -12.57
N HIS A 40 -1.56 4.94 -11.48
CA HIS A 40 -1.09 6.34 -11.49
C HIS A 40 0.41 6.51 -11.78
N VAL A 41 1.21 5.45 -11.69
CA VAL A 41 2.66 5.45 -11.98
C VAL A 41 3.05 4.51 -13.12
N LYS A 42 2.08 4.12 -13.93
CA LYS A 42 2.25 3.11 -14.99
C LYS A 42 3.45 3.37 -15.91
N GLU A 43 3.63 4.60 -16.36
CA GLU A 43 4.74 4.95 -17.26
C GLU A 43 6.11 4.72 -16.60
N GLY A 44 6.24 5.07 -15.31
CA GLY A 44 7.46 4.83 -14.55
C GLY A 44 7.73 3.32 -14.38
N ILE A 45 6.70 2.53 -14.15
CA ILE A 45 6.82 1.08 -14.06
C ILE A 45 7.21 0.49 -15.42
N GLU A 46 6.59 0.92 -16.52
CA GLU A 46 6.93 0.47 -17.87
C GLU A 46 8.40 0.72 -18.20
N TRP A 47 8.93 1.86 -17.79
CA TRP A 47 10.35 2.13 -17.97
C TRP A 47 11.24 1.18 -17.16
N THR A 48 10.88 0.85 -15.93
CA THR A 48 11.65 -0.08 -15.09
C THR A 48 11.70 -1.49 -15.67
N LEU A 49 10.78 -1.86 -16.55
CA LEU A 49 10.74 -3.15 -17.22
C LEU A 49 11.66 -3.28 -18.43
N GLN A 50 12.37 -2.22 -18.84
CA GLN A 50 13.33 -2.25 -19.97
C GLN A 50 14.50 -3.22 -19.76
N TRP A 51 14.70 -3.73 -18.53
CA TRP A 51 15.68 -4.77 -18.25
C TRP A 51 15.45 -6.03 -19.10
N ARG A 52 14.23 -6.28 -19.56
CA ARG A 52 13.85 -7.47 -20.35
C ARG A 52 14.70 -7.63 -21.60
N ASP A 53 15.03 -6.53 -22.24
CA ASP A 53 15.86 -6.52 -23.46
C ASP A 53 17.34 -6.73 -23.15
N ARG A 54 17.72 -6.63 -21.89
CA ARG A 54 19.10 -6.74 -21.40
C ARG A 54 19.29 -7.90 -20.43
N ALA A 55 18.23 -8.65 -20.16
CA ALA A 55 18.27 -9.75 -19.21
C ALA A 55 19.26 -10.82 -19.69
N ILE A 56 20.18 -11.14 -18.81
CA ILE A 56 21.07 -12.31 -18.99
C ILE A 56 20.28 -13.51 -18.50
N THR A 57 20.06 -14.48 -19.38
CA THR A 57 19.59 -15.80 -18.95
C THR A 57 20.66 -16.41 -18.08
N TYR A 58 20.35 -16.63 -16.81
CA TYR A 58 21.24 -17.42 -15.95
C TYR A 58 21.00 -18.92 -16.19
N ASP A 59 22.02 -19.69 -15.89
CA ASP A 59 21.94 -21.12 -15.98
C ASP A 59 20.88 -21.63 -14.96
N GLN A 60 19.82 -22.26 -15.46
CA GLN A 60 18.75 -22.81 -14.64
C GLN A 60 19.22 -23.88 -13.64
N THR A 61 20.47 -24.39 -13.81
CA THR A 61 21.09 -25.27 -12.85
C THR A 61 21.75 -24.56 -11.68
N ALA A 62 21.84 -23.23 -11.72
CA ALA A 62 22.38 -22.45 -10.63
C ALA A 62 21.38 -22.38 -9.47
N ASP A 63 21.79 -22.84 -8.31
CA ASP A 63 20.99 -22.73 -7.09
C ASP A 63 20.86 -21.25 -6.67
N VAL A 64 19.64 -20.77 -6.51
CA VAL A 64 19.38 -19.48 -5.89
C VAL A 64 19.47 -19.65 -4.38
N LEU A 65 20.54 -19.13 -3.77
CA LEU A 65 20.80 -19.28 -2.34
C LEU A 65 19.87 -18.48 -1.45
N GLY A 66 19.20 -17.47 -2.00
CA GLY A 66 18.30 -16.61 -1.26
C GLY A 66 18.14 -15.23 -1.92
N GLY A 67 17.69 -14.26 -1.16
CA GLY A 67 17.52 -12.88 -1.59
C GLY A 67 17.73 -11.92 -0.44
N GLU A 68 17.65 -10.62 -0.73
CA GLU A 68 17.73 -9.56 0.27
C GLU A 68 16.58 -8.58 0.13
N ALA A 69 16.17 -7.99 1.25
CA ALA A 69 15.23 -6.88 1.30
C ALA A 69 15.98 -5.61 1.67
N CYS A 70 15.72 -4.53 0.92
CA CYS A 70 16.35 -3.23 1.13
C CYS A 70 15.37 -2.26 1.77
N LEU A 71 15.87 -1.44 2.69
CA LEU A 71 15.13 -0.36 3.32
C LEU A 71 15.98 0.91 3.27
N TRP A 72 15.66 1.79 2.35
CA TRP A 72 16.40 3.04 2.14
C TRP A 72 15.85 4.15 3.03
N SER A 73 16.74 5.03 3.49
CA SER A 73 16.42 6.03 4.52
C SER A 73 15.67 7.26 4.03
N GLU A 74 15.47 7.42 2.72
CA GLU A 74 14.73 8.57 2.17
C GLU A 74 13.26 8.59 2.58
N LEU A 75 12.69 7.42 2.89
CA LEU A 75 11.28 7.23 3.23
C LEU A 75 11.09 6.66 4.64
N VAL A 76 12.15 6.64 5.44
CA VAL A 76 12.15 5.94 6.73
C VAL A 76 12.89 6.78 7.77
N ASP A 77 12.25 6.98 8.90
CA ASP A 77 12.79 7.55 10.13
C ASP A 77 12.45 6.67 11.34
N GLU A 78 12.77 7.11 12.55
CA GLU A 78 12.51 6.37 13.78
C GLU A 78 11.02 6.14 14.04
N HIS A 79 10.12 6.94 13.48
CA HIS A 79 8.67 6.82 13.68
C HIS A 79 8.03 5.87 12.66
N THR A 80 8.61 5.76 11.47
CA THR A 80 8.07 4.99 10.36
C THR A 80 8.76 3.63 10.17
N LEU A 81 9.96 3.44 10.72
CA LEU A 81 10.78 2.24 10.55
C LEU A 81 10.01 0.94 10.77
N GLU A 82 9.33 0.82 11.90
CA GLU A 82 8.66 -0.44 12.25
C GLU A 82 7.48 -0.75 11.32
N THR A 83 6.71 0.27 10.94
CA THR A 83 5.62 0.12 9.98
C THR A 83 6.13 -0.24 8.58
N ARG A 84 7.28 0.28 8.18
CA ARG A 84 7.90 -0.06 6.89
C ARG A 84 8.48 -1.46 6.88
N LEU A 85 9.18 -1.82 7.95
CA LEU A 85 9.91 -3.08 8.05
C LEU A 85 8.95 -4.25 8.29
N TRP A 86 8.24 -4.23 9.43
CA TRP A 86 7.54 -5.40 9.91
C TRP A 86 6.27 -5.72 9.16
N SER A 87 5.62 -4.74 8.53
CA SER A 87 4.42 -5.02 7.72
C SER A 87 4.70 -5.99 6.57
N ARG A 88 5.95 -6.10 6.08
CA ARG A 88 6.28 -6.86 4.87
C ARG A 88 7.49 -7.79 4.98
N LEU A 89 8.43 -7.52 5.87
CA LEU A 89 9.61 -8.38 6.02
C LEU A 89 9.26 -9.84 6.32
N PRO A 90 8.25 -10.17 7.14
CA PRO A 90 7.83 -11.56 7.34
C PRO A 90 7.37 -12.24 6.05
N ALA A 91 6.71 -11.50 5.14
CA ALA A 91 6.29 -12.01 3.84
C ALA A 91 7.50 -12.37 2.98
N VAL A 92 8.48 -11.48 2.91
CA VAL A 92 9.73 -11.73 2.19
C VAL A 92 10.49 -12.91 2.79
N ALA A 93 10.62 -12.94 4.11
CA ALA A 93 11.31 -14.03 4.80
C ALA A 93 10.66 -15.40 4.53
N GLU A 94 9.34 -15.47 4.63
CA GLU A 94 8.63 -16.72 4.33
C GLU A 94 8.79 -17.12 2.87
N ARG A 95 8.66 -16.17 1.93
CA ARG A 95 8.80 -16.45 0.49
C ARG A 95 10.20 -16.95 0.12
N LEU A 96 11.24 -16.39 0.74
CA LEU A 96 12.62 -16.86 0.54
C LEU A 96 12.90 -18.22 1.16
N TRP A 97 12.13 -18.62 2.16
CA TRP A 97 12.30 -19.87 2.88
C TRP A 97 11.47 -21.04 2.29
N THR A 98 10.33 -20.73 1.62
CA THR A 98 9.40 -21.72 1.10
C THR A 98 9.54 -21.85 -0.43
N GLN A 99 9.42 -23.06 -0.95
CA GLN A 99 9.41 -23.29 -2.41
C GLN A 99 8.10 -22.77 -3.03
N GLU A 100 6.96 -23.05 -2.39
CA GLU A 100 5.63 -22.69 -2.87
C GLU A 100 4.95 -21.70 -1.90
N PRO A 101 4.19 -20.72 -2.44
CA PRO A 101 3.37 -19.85 -1.61
C PRO A 101 2.32 -20.63 -0.82
N HIS A 102 2.14 -20.26 0.44
CA HIS A 102 1.17 -20.91 1.32
C HIS A 102 -0.20 -20.24 1.24
N PRO A 103 -1.32 -20.96 1.08
CA PRO A 103 -2.63 -20.37 0.83
C PRO A 103 -3.18 -19.51 1.99
N ASP A 104 -2.81 -19.78 3.24
CA ASP A 104 -3.21 -19.02 4.43
C ASP A 104 -2.15 -17.98 4.88
N PHE A 105 -1.26 -17.59 3.98
CA PHE A 105 -0.23 -16.60 4.24
C PHE A 105 -0.77 -15.32 4.89
N ASN A 106 -1.83 -14.72 4.33
CA ASN A 106 -2.39 -13.47 4.85
C ASN A 106 -2.88 -13.62 6.30
N THR A 107 -3.59 -14.71 6.61
CA THR A 107 -4.07 -14.98 7.98
C THR A 107 -2.92 -15.16 8.96
N ARG A 108 -1.85 -15.82 8.54
CA ARG A 108 -0.65 -16.02 9.39
C ARG A 108 0.10 -14.71 9.58
N LEU A 109 0.26 -13.91 8.52
CA LEU A 109 0.88 -12.60 8.60
C LEU A 109 0.09 -11.70 9.57
N ASP A 110 -1.23 -11.65 9.44
CA ASP A 110 -2.08 -10.86 10.32
C ASP A 110 -1.94 -11.29 11.79
N THR A 111 -1.96 -12.60 12.05
CA THR A 111 -1.76 -13.13 13.40
C THR A 111 -0.41 -12.74 13.97
N LEU A 112 0.64 -12.80 13.16
CA LEU A 112 1.99 -12.42 13.56
C LEU A 112 2.06 -10.93 13.90
N LEU A 113 1.54 -10.07 13.05
CA LEU A 113 1.61 -8.62 13.20
C LEU A 113 0.78 -8.10 14.38
N ASP A 114 -0.25 -8.84 14.84
CA ASP A 114 -1.02 -8.52 16.04
C ASP A 114 -0.35 -9.03 17.33
N SER A 115 0.57 -9.97 17.21
CA SER A 115 1.25 -10.55 18.37
C SER A 115 2.38 -9.65 18.90
N PRO A 116 2.71 -9.74 20.21
CA PRO A 116 3.98 -9.19 20.70
C PRO A 116 5.16 -9.92 20.05
N PRO A 117 6.25 -9.21 19.69
CA PRO A 117 6.54 -7.79 19.97
C PRO A 117 6.05 -6.80 18.91
N PHE A 118 5.34 -7.26 17.88
CA PHE A 118 5.00 -6.41 16.74
C PHE A 118 3.89 -5.41 17.09
N LEU A 119 2.70 -5.86 17.45
CA LEU A 119 1.54 -5.01 17.78
C LEU A 119 1.36 -3.85 16.79
N LEU A 120 1.46 -4.16 15.49
CA LEU A 120 1.61 -3.16 14.43
C LEU A 120 0.45 -2.15 14.41
N LEU A 121 -0.79 -2.63 14.56
CA LEU A 121 -1.95 -1.75 14.57
C LEU A 121 -1.94 -0.79 15.77
N GLN A 122 -1.53 -1.26 16.95
CA GLN A 122 -1.42 -0.41 18.13
C GLN A 122 -0.34 0.66 17.94
N ARG A 123 0.79 0.32 17.34
CA ARG A 123 1.88 1.27 17.04
C ARG A 123 1.42 2.33 16.05
N GLN A 124 0.69 1.94 15.00
CA GLN A 124 0.09 2.90 14.07
C GLN A 124 -0.90 3.84 14.76
N ARG A 125 -1.78 3.31 15.60
CA ARG A 125 -2.72 4.14 16.37
C ARG A 125 -1.98 5.16 17.24
N THR A 126 -0.91 4.76 17.89
CA THR A 126 -0.06 5.66 18.69
C THR A 126 0.58 6.73 17.82
N ALA A 127 1.16 6.36 16.67
CA ALA A 127 1.78 7.30 15.75
C ALA A 127 0.76 8.33 15.21
N LEU A 128 -0.43 7.87 14.80
CA LEU A 128 -1.51 8.77 14.34
C LEU A 128 -2.01 9.70 15.45
N HIS A 129 -2.07 9.21 16.69
CA HIS A 129 -2.44 10.06 17.83
C HIS A 129 -1.39 11.14 18.09
N THR A 130 -0.09 10.85 17.93
CA THR A 130 0.97 11.87 18.08
C THR A 130 0.91 12.96 17.01
N LEU A 131 0.29 12.68 15.86
CA LEU A 131 -0.02 13.67 14.84
C LEU A 131 -1.27 14.53 15.16
N GLY A 132 -1.90 14.30 16.31
CA GLY A 132 -3.06 15.07 16.77
C GLY A 132 -4.42 14.56 16.26
N LEU A 133 -4.50 13.34 15.73
CA LEU A 133 -5.78 12.75 15.36
C LEU A 133 -6.51 12.23 16.61
N GLU A 134 -7.81 12.53 16.69
CA GLU A 134 -8.69 11.99 17.71
C GLU A 134 -8.99 10.49 17.45
N PRO A 135 -9.34 9.69 18.47
CA PRO A 135 -9.59 8.26 18.32
C PRO A 135 -10.54 7.89 17.17
N ALA A 136 -11.64 8.61 17.00
CA ALA A 136 -12.59 8.39 15.92
C ALA A 136 -12.01 8.71 14.53
N GLN A 137 -11.13 9.71 14.45
CA GLN A 137 -10.40 10.02 13.21
C GLN A 137 -9.36 8.94 12.90
N ILE A 138 -8.69 8.39 13.93
CA ILE A 138 -7.73 7.30 13.77
C ILE A 138 -8.42 6.06 13.18
N ASP A 139 -9.59 5.70 13.67
CA ASP A 139 -10.34 4.55 13.15
C ASP A 139 -10.66 4.70 11.65
N ILE A 140 -11.00 5.90 11.22
CA ILE A 140 -11.26 6.22 9.81
C ILE A 140 -9.96 6.29 9.00
N ALA A 141 -8.91 6.92 9.52
CA ALA A 141 -7.62 7.02 8.85
C ALA A 141 -7.02 5.64 8.57
N LEU A 142 -7.24 4.68 9.46
CA LEU A 142 -6.79 3.29 9.29
C LEU A 142 -7.53 2.52 8.18
N LEU A 143 -8.58 3.08 7.58
CA LEU A 143 -9.21 2.57 6.35
C LEU A 143 -8.53 3.07 5.07
N LEU A 144 -7.52 3.91 5.21
CA LEU A 144 -6.71 4.42 4.11
C LEU A 144 -5.40 3.64 3.98
N GLU A 145 -4.90 3.63 2.78
CA GLU A 145 -3.54 3.21 2.45
C GLU A 145 -2.80 4.36 1.76
N PRO A 146 -1.47 4.45 1.89
CA PRO A 146 -0.69 5.34 1.06
C PRO A 146 -0.84 4.97 -0.42
N VAL A 147 -0.68 5.94 -1.32
CA VAL A 147 -0.49 5.60 -2.74
C VAL A 147 0.65 4.61 -2.89
N LYS A 148 0.51 3.67 -3.82
CA LYS A 148 1.53 2.64 -4.01
C LYS A 148 2.75 3.23 -4.72
N TRP A 149 3.87 2.58 -4.54
CA TRP A 149 5.22 2.97 -4.91
C TRP A 149 5.80 3.98 -3.90
N TYR A 150 5.40 5.25 -3.91
CA TYR A 150 5.79 6.25 -2.91
C TYR A 150 4.59 6.62 -2.04
N ALA A 151 4.84 7.00 -0.79
CA ALA A 151 3.77 7.42 0.12
C ALA A 151 3.08 8.69 -0.37
N ARG A 152 3.83 9.61 -0.98
CA ARG A 152 3.31 10.90 -1.46
C ARG A 152 3.17 10.89 -2.97
N LEU A 153 1.98 11.23 -3.45
CA LEU A 153 1.66 11.20 -4.88
C LEU A 153 2.60 12.07 -5.72
N LEU A 154 2.89 13.29 -5.25
CA LEU A 154 3.83 14.17 -5.94
C LEU A 154 5.22 13.55 -6.07
N GLY A 155 5.65 12.80 -5.06
CA GLY A 155 6.90 12.03 -5.13
C GLY A 155 6.86 10.93 -6.19
N SER A 156 5.76 10.20 -6.28
CA SER A 156 5.54 9.18 -7.31
C SER A 156 5.54 9.78 -8.72
N GLU A 157 4.86 10.90 -8.92
CA GLU A 157 4.80 11.61 -10.19
C GLU A 157 6.16 12.15 -10.60
N ALA A 158 6.91 12.77 -9.68
CA ALA A 158 8.23 13.29 -9.95
C ALA A 158 9.22 12.18 -10.34
N LEU A 159 9.18 11.05 -9.65
CA LEU A 159 10.01 9.90 -10.01
C LEU A 159 9.60 9.32 -11.35
N SER A 160 8.32 9.15 -11.61
CA SER A 160 7.80 8.65 -12.88
C SER A 160 8.22 9.56 -14.05
N ALA A 161 8.12 10.88 -13.88
CA ALA A 161 8.56 11.85 -14.88
C ALA A 161 10.07 11.75 -15.14
N ARG A 162 10.88 11.65 -14.08
CA ARG A 162 12.34 11.49 -14.21
C ARG A 162 12.72 10.21 -14.95
N ILE A 163 12.07 9.12 -14.60
CA ILE A 163 12.32 7.81 -15.21
C ILE A 163 11.95 7.81 -16.69
N SER A 164 10.80 8.38 -17.05
CA SER A 164 10.31 8.45 -18.43
C SER A 164 10.92 9.57 -19.27
N GLY A 165 11.84 10.35 -18.71
CA GLY A 165 12.51 11.46 -19.43
C GLY A 165 11.59 12.67 -19.67
N ARG A 166 10.45 12.77 -18.97
CA ARG A 166 9.55 13.93 -19.05
C ARG A 166 10.05 15.07 -18.16
N GLU A 167 9.54 16.28 -18.40
CA GLU A 167 9.78 17.41 -17.51
C GLU A 167 9.29 17.08 -16.08
N MET A 168 10.16 17.34 -15.12
CA MET A 168 9.87 17.02 -13.73
C MET A 168 8.94 18.06 -13.12
N PRO A 169 7.93 17.64 -12.31
CA PRO A 169 7.29 18.54 -11.37
C PRO A 169 8.31 19.23 -10.46
N GLN A 170 7.97 20.39 -9.92
CA GLN A 170 8.88 21.26 -9.16
C GLN A 170 9.57 20.58 -7.95
N ALA A 171 8.97 19.57 -7.36
CA ALA A 171 9.50 18.91 -6.18
C ALA A 171 10.23 17.61 -6.54
N ARG A 172 11.40 17.41 -5.94
CA ARG A 172 12.01 16.07 -5.86
C ARG A 172 11.09 15.15 -5.04
N PRO A 173 11.05 13.84 -5.35
CA PRO A 173 10.20 12.90 -4.64
C PRO A 173 10.42 12.95 -3.13
N TYR A 174 11.64 12.68 -2.69
CA TYR A 174 12.06 12.74 -1.31
C TYR A 174 13.53 13.16 -1.22
N GLN A 175 13.87 13.75 -0.09
CA GLN A 175 15.24 14.09 0.27
C GLN A 175 15.48 13.63 1.71
N THR A 176 16.73 13.58 2.12
CA THR A 176 17.14 13.17 3.49
C THR A 176 16.53 14.03 4.59
N ASP A 177 16.11 15.25 4.25
CA ASP A 177 15.49 16.22 5.15
C ASP A 177 13.97 16.38 4.94
N THR A 178 13.35 15.54 4.10
CA THR A 178 11.90 15.56 3.91
C THR A 178 11.21 15.08 5.19
N PRO A 179 10.37 15.92 5.87
CA PRO A 179 9.70 15.49 7.09
C PRO A 179 8.69 14.37 6.81
N LEU A 180 8.82 13.25 7.51
CA LEU A 180 7.86 12.15 7.47
C LEU A 180 6.85 12.32 8.61
N ASN A 181 6.08 13.40 8.58
CA ASN A 181 5.20 13.84 9.67
C ASN A 181 3.74 14.04 9.26
N ARG A 182 3.32 13.42 8.15
CA ARG A 182 1.93 13.40 7.71
C ARG A 182 1.27 12.07 8.03
N VAL A 183 -0.04 12.03 7.99
CA VAL A 183 -0.81 10.79 8.19
C VAL A 183 -0.39 9.71 7.20
N VAL A 184 -0.18 10.05 5.95
CA VAL A 184 0.27 9.10 4.90
C VAL A 184 1.59 8.42 5.23
N ASP A 185 2.48 9.11 5.93
CA ASP A 185 3.78 8.55 6.32
C ASP A 185 3.65 7.49 7.42
N MET A 186 2.63 7.62 8.29
CA MET A 186 2.37 6.71 9.42
C MET A 186 1.52 5.49 9.04
N LEU A 187 0.88 5.50 7.87
CA LEU A 187 0.09 4.36 7.42
C LEU A 187 0.99 3.23 6.93
N SER A 188 0.58 1.99 7.21
CA SER A 188 1.19 0.82 6.57
C SER A 188 0.75 0.72 5.10
N PRO A 189 1.54 0.04 4.27
CA PRO A 189 1.18 -0.16 2.86
C PRO A 189 -0.15 -0.86 2.63
N GLU A 190 -0.60 -1.65 3.63
CA GLU A 190 -1.89 -2.33 3.60
C GLU A 190 -2.68 -2.02 4.85
N SER A 191 -3.96 -1.70 4.65
CA SER A 191 -4.89 -1.44 5.75
C SER A 191 -5.45 -2.74 6.32
N ARG A 192 -4.99 -3.11 7.50
CA ARG A 192 -5.55 -4.26 8.23
C ARG A 192 -6.98 -4.01 8.71
N SER A 193 -7.30 -2.74 9.02
CA SER A 193 -8.66 -2.34 9.38
C SER A 193 -9.63 -2.53 8.21
N ALA A 194 -9.21 -2.20 6.99
CA ALA A 194 -10.01 -2.47 5.79
C ALA A 194 -10.10 -3.97 5.49
N ALA A 195 -8.99 -4.70 5.64
CA ALA A 195 -8.99 -6.16 5.45
C ALA A 195 -9.95 -6.88 6.41
N ALA A 196 -10.06 -6.42 7.65
CA ALA A 196 -11.00 -6.95 8.64
C ALA A 196 -12.49 -6.74 8.27
N LEU A 197 -12.78 -5.85 7.31
CA LEU A 197 -14.15 -5.65 6.80
C LEU A 197 -14.53 -6.64 5.70
N ARG A 198 -13.61 -7.47 5.20
CA ARG A 198 -13.95 -8.52 4.24
C ARG A 198 -14.92 -9.51 4.86
N GLY A 199 -16.03 -9.73 4.20
CA GLY A 199 -17.11 -10.58 4.71
C GLY A 199 -17.92 -9.97 5.86
N ALA A 200 -17.75 -8.69 6.16
CA ALA A 200 -18.56 -7.99 7.16
C ALA A 200 -20.04 -7.95 6.73
N SER A 201 -20.94 -7.94 7.71
CA SER A 201 -22.38 -7.89 7.43
C SER A 201 -22.77 -6.54 6.81
N GLU A 202 -23.89 -6.53 6.09
CA GLU A 202 -24.50 -5.31 5.55
C GLU A 202 -24.72 -4.26 6.66
N ALA A 203 -25.17 -4.69 7.82
CA ALA A 203 -25.35 -3.80 8.98
C ALA A 203 -24.03 -3.11 9.41
N THR A 204 -22.92 -3.84 9.36
CA THR A 204 -21.58 -3.28 9.65
C THR A 204 -21.21 -2.20 8.63
N TRP A 205 -21.46 -2.46 7.35
CA TRP A 205 -21.19 -1.50 6.29
C TRP A 205 -22.07 -0.25 6.38
N PHE A 206 -23.36 -0.40 6.68
CA PHE A 206 -24.25 0.73 6.91
C PHE A 206 -23.83 1.56 8.14
N ALA A 207 -23.39 0.91 9.22
CA ALA A 207 -22.84 1.60 10.38
C ALA A 207 -21.59 2.40 10.01
N LEU A 208 -20.67 1.81 9.26
CA LEU A 208 -19.48 2.49 8.76
C LEU A 208 -19.86 3.68 7.86
N ALA A 209 -20.77 3.50 6.91
CA ALA A 209 -21.22 4.57 6.02
C ALA A 209 -21.78 5.76 6.81
N ASN A 210 -22.55 5.51 7.88
CA ASN A 210 -23.06 6.57 8.74
C ASN A 210 -21.93 7.33 9.46
N GLU A 211 -20.86 6.66 9.85
CA GLU A 211 -19.70 7.34 10.46
C GLU A 211 -18.89 8.14 9.43
N LEU A 212 -18.69 7.60 8.23
CA LEU A 212 -17.99 8.28 7.14
C LEU A 212 -18.75 9.55 6.67
N ALA A 213 -20.08 9.48 6.57
CA ALA A 213 -20.92 10.60 6.16
C ALA A 213 -20.88 11.79 7.12
N LYS A 214 -20.60 11.56 8.40
CA LYS A 214 -20.53 12.61 9.44
C LYS A 214 -19.20 13.39 9.42
N GLN A 215 -18.21 12.94 8.64
CA GLN A 215 -16.89 13.54 8.69
C GLN A 215 -16.89 14.97 8.12
N ASP A 216 -16.38 15.90 8.92
CA ASP A 216 -16.17 17.29 8.51
C ASP A 216 -14.71 17.48 8.09
N SER A 217 -14.48 17.63 6.80
CA SER A 217 -13.13 17.76 6.23
C SER A 217 -12.35 18.98 6.78
N THR A 218 -13.02 19.96 7.39
CA THR A 218 -12.33 21.10 8.01
C THR A 218 -11.63 20.76 9.31
N ARG A 219 -11.99 19.64 9.92
CA ARG A 219 -11.42 19.13 11.18
C ARG A 219 -10.25 18.15 10.94
N TRP A 220 -9.88 17.92 9.69
CA TRP A 220 -8.81 17.03 9.29
C TRP A 220 -7.58 17.79 8.81
N PRO A 221 -6.37 17.19 8.87
CA PRO A 221 -5.20 17.74 8.22
C PRO A 221 -5.48 18.09 6.75
N ALA A 222 -4.86 19.14 6.27
CA ALA A 222 -5.19 19.70 4.94
C ALA A 222 -4.95 18.69 3.79
N ASP A 223 -3.92 17.87 3.91
CA ASP A 223 -3.56 16.83 2.94
C ASP A 223 -4.56 15.66 2.92
N MET A 224 -5.34 15.47 3.99
CA MET A 224 -6.37 14.43 4.06
C MET A 224 -7.72 14.82 3.47
N LYS A 225 -7.96 16.12 3.21
CA LYS A 225 -9.27 16.58 2.73
C LYS A 225 -9.79 15.83 1.50
N PRO A 226 -8.98 15.55 0.46
CA PRO A 226 -9.45 14.79 -0.69
C PRO A 226 -9.95 13.39 -0.30
N ALA A 227 -9.24 12.70 0.60
CA ALA A 227 -9.64 11.38 1.08
C ALA A 227 -10.91 11.42 1.93
N VAL A 228 -11.07 12.46 2.77
CA VAL A 228 -12.28 12.64 3.58
C VAL A 228 -13.51 12.91 2.73
N GLU A 229 -13.39 13.71 1.68
CA GLU A 229 -14.49 13.89 0.72
C GLU A 229 -14.81 12.62 -0.06
N ALA A 230 -13.80 11.85 -0.43
CA ALA A 230 -13.99 10.54 -1.06
C ALA A 230 -14.66 9.53 -0.10
N PHE A 231 -14.39 9.58 1.18
CA PHE A 231 -15.11 8.78 2.18
C PHE A 231 -16.60 9.10 2.23
N LYS A 232 -17.00 10.38 2.09
CA LYS A 232 -18.42 10.74 2.02
C LYS A 232 -19.08 10.16 0.78
N GLN A 233 -18.42 10.25 -0.37
CA GLN A 233 -18.91 9.61 -1.60
C GLN A 233 -19.01 8.09 -1.43
N PHE A 234 -18.05 7.46 -0.77
CA PHE A 234 -18.09 6.04 -0.49
C PHE A 234 -19.26 5.66 0.45
N ALA A 235 -19.57 6.52 1.44
CA ALA A 235 -20.74 6.34 2.28
C ALA A 235 -22.06 6.36 1.48
N GLU A 236 -22.19 7.28 0.53
CA GLU A 236 -23.35 7.35 -0.39
C GLU A 236 -23.45 6.09 -1.26
N VAL A 237 -22.32 5.61 -1.75
CA VAL A 237 -22.23 4.38 -2.56
C VAL A 237 -22.65 3.15 -1.73
N ILE A 238 -22.18 3.01 -0.49
CA ILE A 238 -22.61 1.91 0.39
C ILE A 238 -24.12 1.99 0.64
N GLN A 239 -24.67 3.18 0.91
CA GLN A 239 -26.08 3.38 1.20
C GLN A 239 -26.98 3.12 -0.01
N SER A 240 -26.51 3.43 -1.21
CA SER A 240 -27.26 3.19 -2.46
C SER A 240 -27.08 1.79 -3.03
N GLY A 241 -26.02 1.08 -2.63
CA GLY A 241 -25.64 -0.21 -3.22
C GLY A 241 -25.05 -0.11 -4.62
N ASP A 242 -24.65 1.08 -5.08
CA ASP A 242 -24.10 1.31 -6.44
C ASP A 242 -22.64 0.85 -6.56
N ARG A 243 -22.47 -0.43 -6.86
CA ARG A 243 -21.14 -1.04 -7.06
C ARG A 243 -20.36 -0.46 -8.24
N THR A 244 -21.03 0.08 -9.23
CA THR A 244 -20.38 0.67 -10.41
C THR A 244 -19.65 1.95 -10.02
N SER A 245 -20.30 2.82 -9.26
CA SER A 245 -19.68 4.04 -8.74
C SER A 245 -18.57 3.75 -7.72
N ALA A 246 -18.68 2.65 -6.94
CA ALA A 246 -17.64 2.26 -6.00
C ALA A 246 -16.29 2.02 -6.66
N SER A 247 -16.26 1.35 -7.80
CA SER A 247 -15.00 1.05 -8.50
C SER A 247 -14.21 2.31 -8.87
N SER A 248 -14.89 3.42 -9.15
CA SER A 248 -14.25 4.70 -9.45
C SER A 248 -13.59 5.35 -8.24
N LEU A 249 -13.97 4.95 -7.02
CA LEU A 249 -13.37 5.42 -5.78
C LEU A 249 -12.10 4.64 -5.39
N TYR A 250 -11.79 3.54 -6.08
CA TYR A 250 -10.56 2.81 -5.88
C TYR A 250 -9.44 3.41 -6.71
N GLY A 251 -8.90 4.52 -6.25
CA GLY A 251 -7.82 5.28 -6.88
C GLY A 251 -7.25 6.33 -5.92
N PRO A 252 -6.27 7.10 -6.36
CA PRO A 252 -5.68 8.15 -5.54
C PRO A 252 -6.67 9.29 -5.22
N HIS A 253 -6.82 9.59 -3.94
CA HIS A 253 -7.51 10.78 -3.42
C HIS A 253 -6.48 11.63 -2.67
N GLY A 254 -5.75 12.47 -3.42
CA GLY A 254 -4.50 13.03 -2.95
C GLY A 254 -3.44 11.94 -2.77
N GLU A 255 -2.85 11.84 -1.59
CA GLU A 255 -1.79 10.86 -1.28
C GLU A 255 -2.35 9.52 -0.72
N TYR A 256 -3.66 9.35 -0.71
CA TYR A 256 -4.36 8.24 -0.05
C TYR A 256 -5.22 7.43 -1.03
N MET A 257 -5.39 6.15 -0.72
CA MET A 257 -6.33 5.24 -1.37
C MET A 257 -7.31 4.71 -0.31
N ILE A 258 -8.61 4.62 -0.64
CA ILE A 258 -9.60 4.03 0.26
C ILE A 258 -9.53 2.50 0.17
N ALA A 259 -8.81 1.88 1.10
CA ALA A 259 -8.61 0.44 1.14
C ALA A 259 -9.90 -0.37 1.42
N ALA A 260 -10.91 0.28 2.00
CA ALA A 260 -12.19 -0.36 2.27
C ALA A 260 -13.05 -0.60 0.99
N VAL A 261 -12.76 0.08 -0.11
CA VAL A 261 -13.53 -0.08 -1.37
C VAL A 261 -13.45 -1.49 -1.92
N PRO A 262 -12.27 -2.11 -2.13
CA PRO A 262 -12.19 -3.49 -2.57
C PRO A 262 -12.89 -4.46 -1.62
N ALA A 263 -12.71 -4.27 -0.30
CA ALA A 263 -13.34 -5.13 0.69
C ALA A 263 -14.88 -5.09 0.63
N TRP A 264 -15.45 -3.96 0.24
CA TRP A 264 -16.89 -3.83 0.02
C TRP A 264 -17.34 -4.42 -1.32
N LEU A 265 -16.55 -4.27 -2.37
CA LEU A 265 -16.84 -4.83 -3.69
C LEU A 265 -16.78 -6.37 -3.70
N ASP A 266 -15.93 -6.97 -2.89
CA ASP A 266 -15.77 -8.43 -2.79
C ASP A 266 -16.94 -9.14 -2.06
N GLN A 267 -17.92 -8.40 -1.57
CA GLN A 267 -19.14 -8.93 -0.97
C GLN A 267 -20.11 -9.40 -2.05
N SER A 268 -19.93 -10.58 -2.58
CA SER A 268 -20.84 -11.22 -3.56
C SER A 268 -21.75 -12.26 -2.91
#